data_a14813038b454c3958364acbdb0b5e8b
#
_entry.id   a14813038b454c3958364acbdb0b5e8b
#
_cell.length_a   1.000
_cell.length_b   1.000
_cell.length_c   1.000
_cell.angle_alpha   90.00
_cell.angle_beta   90.00
_cell.angle_gamma   90.00
#
_symmetry.space_group_name_H-M   'P 1'
#
loop_
_entity.id
_entity.type
_entity.pdbx_description
1 polymer ?
#
loop_
_entity_poly.entity_id
_entity_poly.type
_entity_poly.pdbx_seq_one_letter_code
_entity_poly.pdbx_strand_id
1 'polypeptide(L)'
;DGYPFIIVPLLLAVAAGYFINAYAVVPLLLLAAYFTYFFRNPSRTMPTDDHLLVSPADGTVVGVEEVEEDAYLNQKCRKIIIFLSIFDAHVNRAPLPGTIDFQQYTCGRFRPAYKEGVGYENERYSIGIHSAHTDILVTIIAGILARRIVSWVTLGDELQHGQLYGMI
;
A
#
# COMPACT_ATOMS: atom_id res chain seq x y z
N ASP A 1 4.34 6.44 9.99
CA ASP A 1 4.91 5.11 10.26
C ASP A 1 6.33 4.92 9.70
N GLY A 2 6.74 5.59 8.62
CA GLY A 2 8.09 5.49 8.02
C GLY A 2 9.21 6.23 8.78
N TYR A 3 8.91 7.15 9.68
CA TYR A 3 9.90 7.98 10.37
C TYR A 3 11.02 7.22 11.09
N PRO A 4 10.78 6.11 11.80
CA PRO A 4 11.86 5.36 12.45
C PRO A 4 12.91 4.85 11.46
N PHE A 5 12.49 4.42 10.27
CA PHE A 5 13.39 3.93 9.22
C PHE A 5 14.27 5.03 8.62
N ILE A 6 13.88 6.29 8.73
CA ILE A 6 14.66 7.46 8.30
C ILE A 6 15.56 7.94 9.44
N ILE A 7 15.00 8.08 10.65
CA ILE A 7 15.71 8.66 11.79
C ILE A 7 16.85 7.76 12.27
N VAL A 8 16.64 6.44 12.35
CA VAL A 8 17.67 5.50 12.85
C VAL A 8 18.93 5.53 11.98
N PRO A 9 18.88 5.39 10.65
CA PRO A 9 20.09 5.52 9.83
C PRO A 9 20.77 6.89 9.94
N LEU A 10 20.02 7.98 10.12
CA LEU A 10 20.60 9.31 10.31
C LEU A 10 21.38 9.41 11.64
N LEU A 11 20.81 8.89 12.72
CA LEU A 11 21.49 8.85 14.02
C LEU A 11 22.75 7.97 13.98
N LEU A 12 22.66 6.82 13.31
CA LEU A 12 23.79 5.93 13.08
C LEU A 12 24.87 6.59 12.21
N ALA A 13 24.48 7.41 11.21
CA ALA A 13 25.43 8.14 10.39
C ALA A 13 26.21 9.17 11.21
N VAL A 14 25.56 9.90 12.12
CA VAL A 14 26.22 10.82 13.05
C VAL A 14 27.19 10.08 13.96
N ALA A 15 26.77 8.98 14.56
CA ALA A 15 27.61 8.14 15.42
C ALA A 15 28.81 7.56 14.65
N ALA A 16 28.59 7.06 13.43
CA ALA A 16 29.66 6.52 12.59
C ALA A 16 30.70 7.58 12.21
N GLY A 17 30.28 8.81 11.92
CA GLY A 17 31.17 9.92 11.65
C GLY A 17 32.05 10.32 12.84
N TYR A 18 31.48 10.20 14.04
CA TYR A 18 32.22 10.52 15.28
C TYR A 18 33.16 9.40 15.74
N PHE A 19 32.71 8.12 15.70
CA PHE A 19 33.44 7.00 16.32
C PHE A 19 34.21 6.16 15.32
N ILE A 20 33.92 6.18 14.02
CA ILE A 20 34.51 5.26 13.04
C ILE A 20 35.33 6.06 11.99
N ASN A 21 34.67 6.57 10.98
CA ASN A 21 35.24 7.44 9.93
C ASN A 21 34.16 7.98 8.99
N ALA A 22 34.56 8.97 8.17
CA ALA A 22 33.66 9.62 7.21
C ALA A 22 33.13 8.66 6.12
N TYR A 23 33.84 7.59 5.77
CA TYR A 23 33.38 6.65 4.74
C TYR A 23 32.21 5.80 5.22
N ALA A 24 32.12 5.52 6.53
CA ALA A 24 30.99 4.78 7.11
C ALA A 24 29.67 5.59 7.11
N VAL A 25 29.76 6.91 6.98
CA VAL A 25 28.59 7.80 6.95
C VAL A 25 27.82 7.66 5.62
N VAL A 26 28.54 7.50 4.51
CA VAL A 26 27.95 7.52 3.16
C VAL A 26 26.85 6.45 2.96
N PRO A 27 27.07 5.16 3.24
CA PRO A 27 26.02 4.15 3.07
C PRO A 27 24.80 4.38 3.97
N LEU A 28 24.99 4.92 5.17
CA LEU A 28 23.89 5.23 6.09
C LEU A 28 23.04 6.42 5.59
N LEU A 29 23.67 7.43 5.01
CA LEU A 29 22.97 8.54 4.37
C LEU A 29 22.21 8.08 3.11
N LEU A 30 22.81 7.21 2.30
CA LEU A 30 22.12 6.61 1.14
C LEU A 30 20.90 5.79 1.58
N LEU A 31 21.02 5.04 2.67
CA LEU A 31 19.91 4.28 3.24
C LEU A 31 18.80 5.20 3.76
N ALA A 32 19.13 6.27 4.45
CA ALA A 32 18.15 7.27 4.89
C ALA A 32 17.46 7.96 3.72
N ALA A 33 18.20 8.32 2.67
CA ALA A 33 17.66 8.90 1.45
C ALA A 33 16.70 7.91 0.74
N TYR A 34 17.08 6.63 0.67
CA TYR A 34 16.22 5.59 0.11
C TYR A 34 14.91 5.46 0.91
N PHE A 35 14.95 5.39 2.23
CA PHE A 35 13.73 5.31 3.02
C PHE A 35 12.87 6.57 2.92
N THR A 36 13.47 7.75 2.81
CA THR A 36 12.74 9.00 2.53
C THR A 36 12.00 8.91 1.20
N TYR A 37 12.65 8.37 0.18
CA TYR A 37 12.05 8.14 -1.12
C TYR A 37 10.96 7.07 -1.07
N PHE A 38 11.19 5.94 -0.40
CA PHE A 38 10.25 4.82 -0.27
C PHE A 38 8.93 5.24 0.42
N PHE A 39 9.03 5.97 1.52
CA PHE A 39 7.87 6.44 2.29
C PHE A 39 7.28 7.77 1.80
N ARG A 40 7.65 8.19 0.59
CA ARG A 40 7.10 9.41 0.01
C ARG A 40 5.59 9.30 -0.23
N ASN A 41 4.92 10.43 -0.09
CA ASN A 41 3.52 10.58 -0.46
C ASN A 41 3.41 11.63 -1.58
N PRO A 42 3.50 11.23 -2.85
CA PRO A 42 3.40 12.17 -3.96
C PRO A 42 1.96 12.70 -4.06
N SER A 43 1.82 14.01 -4.33
CA SER A 43 0.51 14.59 -4.63
C SER A 43 -0.04 14.01 -5.94
N ARG A 44 -1.34 13.72 -5.97
CA ARG A 44 -2.06 13.20 -7.14
C ARG A 44 -3.25 14.11 -7.41
N THR A 45 -3.47 14.44 -8.66
CA THR A 45 -4.67 15.14 -9.10
C THR A 45 -5.78 14.11 -9.27
N MET A 46 -6.87 14.28 -8.54
CA MET A 46 -8.03 13.40 -8.66
C MET A 46 -9.00 13.95 -9.70
N PRO A 47 -9.69 13.07 -10.46
CA PRO A 47 -10.77 13.49 -11.32
C PRO A 47 -11.90 14.10 -10.48
N THR A 48 -12.65 15.01 -11.09
CA THR A 48 -13.85 15.61 -10.47
C THR A 48 -15.11 14.76 -10.67
N ASP A 49 -15.01 13.75 -11.51
CA ASP A 49 -16.11 12.83 -11.81
C ASP A 49 -16.06 11.63 -10.86
N ASP A 50 -17.03 11.53 -9.97
CA ASP A 50 -17.14 10.47 -8.97
C ASP A 50 -17.49 9.08 -9.55
N HIS A 51 -17.84 9.00 -10.85
CA HIS A 51 -18.02 7.73 -11.55
C HIS A 51 -16.69 7.07 -11.97
N LEU A 52 -15.59 7.83 -11.95
CA LEU A 52 -14.31 7.31 -12.39
C LEU A 52 -13.58 6.59 -11.23
N LEU A 53 -13.21 5.36 -11.48
CA LEU A 53 -12.34 4.60 -10.60
C LEU A 53 -10.89 5.00 -10.84
N VAL A 54 -10.19 5.42 -9.78
CA VAL A 54 -8.75 5.63 -9.83
C VAL A 54 -8.00 4.44 -9.25
N SER A 55 -6.75 4.27 -9.67
CA SER A 55 -5.90 3.23 -9.08
C SER A 55 -5.69 3.47 -7.58
N PRO A 56 -5.92 2.46 -6.73
CA PRO A 56 -5.71 2.59 -5.30
C PRO A 56 -4.22 2.66 -4.91
N ALA A 57 -3.31 2.36 -5.83
CA ALA A 57 -1.87 2.35 -5.58
C ALA A 57 -1.08 2.75 -6.84
N ASP A 58 0.14 3.21 -6.64
CA ASP A 58 1.14 3.30 -7.71
C ASP A 58 1.57 1.87 -8.08
N GLY A 59 2.08 1.68 -9.30
CA GLY A 59 2.59 0.38 -9.73
C GLY A 59 2.19 0.01 -11.15
N THR A 60 2.39 -1.27 -11.47
CA THR A 60 2.10 -1.82 -12.79
C THR A 60 0.96 -2.83 -12.72
N VAL A 61 -0.03 -2.69 -13.58
CA VAL A 61 -1.08 -3.72 -13.74
C VAL A 61 -0.45 -4.97 -14.35
N VAL A 62 -0.46 -6.07 -13.59
CA VAL A 62 0.13 -7.36 -14.00
C VAL A 62 -0.92 -8.41 -14.33
N GLY A 63 -2.19 -8.16 -14.01
CA GLY A 63 -3.29 -9.07 -14.34
C GLY A 63 -4.65 -8.37 -14.28
N VAL A 64 -5.54 -8.83 -15.14
CA VAL A 64 -6.97 -8.48 -15.10
C VAL A 64 -7.73 -9.79 -15.31
N GLU A 65 -8.51 -10.19 -14.33
CA GLU A 65 -9.17 -11.50 -14.27
C GLU A 65 -10.64 -11.33 -13.93
N GLU A 66 -11.50 -12.19 -14.45
CA GLU A 66 -12.86 -12.35 -13.94
C GLU A 66 -12.85 -13.40 -12.84
N VAL A 67 -13.34 -13.04 -11.67
CA VAL A 67 -13.39 -13.91 -10.50
C VAL A 67 -14.77 -13.85 -9.84
N GLU A 68 -15.12 -14.90 -9.13
CA GLU A 68 -16.23 -14.88 -8.18
C GLU A 68 -15.68 -14.41 -6.84
N GLU A 69 -16.25 -13.34 -6.29
CA GLU A 69 -15.83 -12.77 -5.01
C GLU A 69 -16.93 -13.05 -3.98
N ASP A 70 -16.59 -13.84 -2.94
CA ASP A 70 -17.55 -14.41 -1.99
C ASP A 70 -17.50 -13.75 -0.61
N ALA A 71 -16.50 -12.88 -0.32
CA ALA A 71 -16.31 -12.33 1.01
C ALA A 71 -17.13 -11.05 1.25
N TYR A 72 -17.29 -10.23 0.21
CA TYR A 72 -17.95 -8.94 0.30
C TYR A 72 -18.93 -8.69 -0.83
N LEU A 73 -18.47 -8.76 -2.10
CA LEU A 73 -19.30 -8.42 -3.26
C LEU A 73 -20.34 -9.50 -3.57
N ASN A 74 -20.07 -10.76 -3.24
CA ASN A 74 -20.94 -11.93 -3.47
C ASN A 74 -21.42 -12.04 -4.93
N GLN A 75 -20.55 -11.73 -5.88
CA GLN A 75 -20.85 -11.74 -7.31
C GLN A 75 -19.60 -11.91 -8.17
N LYS A 76 -19.82 -12.18 -9.45
CA LYS A 76 -18.73 -12.12 -10.43
C LYS A 76 -18.26 -10.68 -10.60
N CYS A 77 -16.95 -10.49 -10.48
CA CYS A 77 -16.34 -9.18 -10.60
C CYS A 77 -15.05 -9.24 -11.40
N ARG A 78 -14.57 -8.08 -11.82
CA ARG A 78 -13.28 -7.90 -12.47
C ARG A 78 -12.22 -7.56 -11.43
N LYS A 79 -11.27 -8.46 -11.23
CA LYS A 79 -10.12 -8.29 -10.37
C LYS A 79 -8.95 -7.70 -11.15
N ILE A 80 -8.43 -6.58 -10.68
CA ILE A 80 -7.23 -5.93 -11.22
C ILE A 80 -6.09 -6.14 -10.24
N ILE A 81 -4.98 -6.70 -10.71
CA ILE A 81 -3.81 -6.98 -9.89
C ILE A 81 -2.74 -5.93 -10.21
N ILE A 82 -2.34 -5.17 -9.18
CA ILE A 82 -1.33 -4.11 -9.27
C ILE A 82 -0.10 -4.55 -8.49
N PHE A 83 1.05 -4.61 -9.16
CA PHE A 83 2.34 -4.89 -8.55
C PHE A 83 3.05 -3.59 -8.22
N LEU A 84 3.47 -3.44 -6.97
CA LEU A 84 4.28 -2.33 -6.50
C LEU A 84 5.74 -2.77 -6.41
N SER A 85 6.61 -2.09 -7.12
CA SER A 85 8.06 -2.25 -7.01
C SER A 85 8.59 -1.44 -5.82
N ILE A 86 9.81 -1.72 -5.38
CA ILE A 86 10.46 -0.96 -4.29
C ILE A 86 10.71 0.52 -4.62
N PHE A 87 10.50 0.93 -5.86
CA PHE A 87 10.63 2.32 -6.32
C PHE A 87 9.29 3.05 -6.41
N ASP A 88 8.17 2.33 -6.26
CA ASP A 88 6.84 2.92 -6.29
C ASP A 88 6.48 3.53 -4.92
N ALA A 89 5.48 4.41 -4.88
CA ALA A 89 4.97 4.90 -3.61
C ALA A 89 4.03 3.84 -3.00
N HIS A 90 4.29 3.48 -1.75
CA HIS A 90 3.59 2.39 -1.06
C HIS A 90 2.35 2.85 -0.26
N VAL A 91 1.93 4.09 -0.45
CA VAL A 91 0.68 4.62 0.12
C VAL A 91 -0.51 4.23 -0.74
N ASN A 92 -1.61 3.88 -0.10
CA ASN A 92 -2.84 3.47 -0.76
C ASN A 92 -3.91 4.56 -0.62
N ARG A 93 -4.67 4.76 -1.70
CA ARG A 93 -5.71 5.78 -1.82
C ARG A 93 -7.05 5.17 -2.19
N ALA A 94 -8.12 5.79 -1.70
CA ALA A 94 -9.48 5.37 -2.04
C ALA A 94 -9.73 5.51 -3.56
N PRO A 95 -10.12 4.41 -4.23
CA PRO A 95 -10.34 4.42 -5.68
C PRO A 95 -11.60 5.20 -6.08
N LEU A 96 -12.51 5.42 -5.14
CA LEU A 96 -13.74 6.19 -5.31
C LEU A 96 -14.21 6.70 -3.93
N PRO A 97 -15.11 7.69 -3.87
CA PRO A 97 -15.71 8.12 -2.61
C PRO A 97 -16.74 7.09 -2.12
N GLY A 98 -16.80 6.88 -0.82
CA GLY A 98 -17.75 5.95 -0.22
C GLY A 98 -17.48 5.67 1.25
N THR A 99 -18.26 4.79 1.85
CA THR A 99 -18.19 4.40 3.25
C THR A 99 -17.55 3.02 3.35
N ILE A 100 -16.67 2.84 4.32
CA ILE A 100 -16.09 1.52 4.62
C ILE A 100 -17.11 0.70 5.40
N ASP A 101 -17.64 -0.35 4.81
CA ASP A 101 -18.61 -1.25 5.43
C ASP A 101 -18.08 -2.69 5.61
N PHE A 102 -16.89 -2.98 5.09
CA PHE A 102 -16.23 -4.26 5.27
C PHE A 102 -14.73 -4.08 5.55
N GLN A 103 -14.22 -4.86 6.49
CA GLN A 103 -12.79 -4.97 6.77
C GLN A 103 -12.43 -6.40 7.14
N GLN A 104 -11.36 -6.92 6.58
CA GLN A 104 -10.85 -8.25 6.88
C GLN A 104 -9.33 -8.28 6.86
N TYR A 105 -8.75 -8.66 7.99
CA TYR A 105 -7.32 -9.00 8.07
C TYR A 105 -7.13 -10.51 7.99
N THR A 106 -6.20 -10.96 7.16
CA THR A 106 -5.87 -12.38 7.03
C THR A 106 -4.37 -12.55 7.25
N CYS A 107 -4.01 -13.26 8.31
CA CYS A 107 -2.63 -13.66 8.54
C CYS A 107 -2.12 -14.52 7.39
N GLY A 108 -0.86 -14.37 7.04
CA GLY A 108 -0.27 -15.12 5.95
C GLY A 108 1.25 -15.14 5.98
N ARG A 109 1.83 -15.53 4.86
CA ARG A 109 3.29 -15.57 4.64
C ARG A 109 3.77 -14.25 4.05
N PHE A 110 5.08 -14.12 3.87
CA PHE A 110 5.73 -12.98 3.23
C PHE A 110 6.57 -13.48 2.05
N ARG A 111 5.90 -14.02 1.04
CA ARG A 111 6.56 -14.47 -0.20
C ARG A 111 6.77 -13.31 -1.16
N PRO A 112 7.75 -13.39 -2.07
CA PRO A 112 7.97 -12.38 -3.09
C PRO A 112 6.69 -12.15 -3.92
N ALA A 113 6.28 -10.89 -4.06
CA ALA A 113 5.01 -10.51 -4.69
C ALA A 113 4.88 -10.87 -6.18
N TYR A 114 5.99 -11.22 -6.85
CA TYR A 114 6.00 -11.66 -8.26
C TYR A 114 5.71 -13.15 -8.47
N LYS A 115 5.56 -13.95 -7.39
CA LYS A 115 5.23 -15.38 -7.51
C LYS A 115 3.73 -15.58 -7.64
N GLU A 116 3.34 -16.61 -8.39
CA GLU A 116 1.95 -17.04 -8.49
C GLU A 116 1.40 -17.52 -7.13
N GLY A 117 0.11 -17.33 -6.89
CA GLY A 117 -0.56 -17.74 -5.66
C GLY A 117 -0.33 -16.85 -4.44
N VAL A 118 0.55 -15.84 -4.53
CA VAL A 118 0.90 -14.94 -3.43
C VAL A 118 -0.32 -14.21 -2.87
N GLY A 119 -1.29 -13.88 -3.69
CA GLY A 119 -2.52 -13.20 -3.30
C GLY A 119 -3.33 -13.97 -2.25
N TYR A 120 -3.19 -15.30 -2.19
CA TYR A 120 -3.91 -16.17 -1.25
C TYR A 120 -3.05 -16.62 -0.07
N GLU A 121 -1.72 -16.61 -0.21
CA GLU A 121 -0.81 -17.13 0.81
C GLU A 121 -0.23 -16.04 1.71
N ASN A 122 -0.05 -14.82 1.20
CA ASN A 122 0.55 -13.74 1.95
C ASN A 122 -0.45 -13.06 2.88
N GLU A 123 0.12 -12.43 3.92
CA GLU A 123 -0.61 -11.52 4.80
C GLU A 123 -1.30 -10.46 3.96
N ARG A 124 -2.58 -10.24 4.21
CA ARG A 124 -3.41 -9.32 3.45
C ARG A 124 -4.44 -8.61 4.32
N TYR A 125 -4.81 -7.45 3.89
CA TYR A 125 -5.85 -6.64 4.50
C TYR A 125 -6.81 -6.13 3.41
N SER A 126 -8.08 -6.46 3.56
CA SER A 126 -9.14 -6.11 2.63
C SER A 126 -10.06 -5.08 3.24
N ILE A 127 -10.45 -4.08 2.46
CA ILE A 127 -11.52 -3.13 2.79
C ILE A 127 -12.57 -3.16 1.69
N GLY A 128 -13.85 -3.20 2.07
CA GLY A 128 -14.98 -2.98 1.20
C GLY A 128 -15.40 -1.51 1.29
N ILE A 129 -15.61 -0.88 0.17
CA ILE A 129 -16.05 0.50 0.06
C ILE A 129 -17.41 0.49 -0.65
N HIS A 130 -18.44 0.86 0.10
CA HIS A 130 -19.78 1.07 -0.42
C HIS A 130 -19.91 2.49 -0.97
N SER A 131 -20.23 2.61 -2.25
CA SER A 131 -20.43 3.90 -2.91
C SER A 131 -21.79 3.99 -3.56
N ALA A 132 -22.24 5.20 -3.87
CA ALA A 132 -23.50 5.44 -4.55
C ALA A 132 -23.63 4.74 -5.92
N HIS A 133 -22.52 4.39 -6.55
CA HIS A 133 -22.50 3.85 -7.92
C HIS A 133 -22.09 2.39 -8.01
N THR A 134 -21.18 1.95 -7.13
CA THR A 134 -20.69 0.57 -7.14
C THR A 134 -19.96 0.26 -5.84
N ASP A 135 -19.94 -1.00 -5.47
CA ASP A 135 -19.14 -1.51 -4.36
C ASP A 135 -17.78 -1.97 -4.87
N ILE A 136 -16.75 -1.73 -4.08
CA ILE A 136 -15.38 -2.15 -4.40
C ILE A 136 -14.73 -2.84 -3.22
N LEU A 137 -14.07 -3.96 -3.49
CA LEU A 137 -13.18 -4.61 -2.56
C LEU A 137 -11.73 -4.27 -2.94
N VAL A 138 -10.99 -3.66 -2.03
CA VAL A 138 -9.56 -3.38 -2.20
C VAL A 138 -8.77 -4.23 -1.22
N THR A 139 -7.83 -5.03 -1.72
CA THR A 139 -6.99 -5.89 -0.90
C THR A 139 -5.53 -5.48 -1.03
N ILE A 140 -4.94 -5.08 0.09
CA ILE A 140 -3.51 -4.83 0.23
C ILE A 140 -2.83 -6.14 0.62
N ILE A 141 -1.76 -6.50 -0.07
CA ILE A 141 -1.03 -7.75 0.15
C ILE A 141 0.42 -7.43 0.49
N ALA A 142 0.90 -7.94 1.63
CA ALA A 142 2.28 -7.78 2.04
C ALA A 142 3.23 -8.59 1.14
N GLY A 143 4.47 -8.14 1.05
CA GLY A 143 5.54 -8.79 0.29
C GLY A 143 6.71 -9.22 1.17
N ILE A 144 7.82 -9.61 0.54
CA ILE A 144 9.03 -10.04 1.25
C ILE A 144 9.76 -8.88 1.94
N LEU A 145 9.73 -7.69 1.36
CA LEU A 145 10.38 -6.49 1.90
C LEU A 145 9.38 -5.63 2.68
N ALA A 146 8.26 -5.30 2.08
CA ALA A 146 7.17 -4.58 2.71
C ALA A 146 6.27 -5.59 3.45
N ARG A 147 6.64 -5.89 4.70
CA ARG A 147 6.05 -6.98 5.49
C ARG A 147 4.95 -6.53 6.44
N ARG A 148 4.67 -5.24 6.52
CA ARG A 148 3.65 -4.68 7.41
C ARG A 148 2.62 -3.93 6.59
N ILE A 149 1.36 -4.18 6.88
CA ILE A 149 0.23 -3.42 6.36
C ILE A 149 -0.25 -2.49 7.46
N VAL A 150 -0.40 -1.21 7.15
CA VAL A 150 -0.94 -0.20 8.04
C VAL A 150 -2.22 0.32 7.44
N SER A 151 -3.32 0.24 8.19
CA SER A 151 -4.59 0.89 7.88
C SER A 151 -4.78 2.09 8.79
N TRP A 152 -5.24 3.21 8.23
CA TRP A 152 -5.56 4.44 8.97
C TRP A 152 -7.05 4.65 9.10
N VAL A 153 -7.85 3.69 8.67
CA VAL A 153 -9.30 3.78 8.58
C VAL A 153 -9.97 2.59 9.27
N THR A 154 -11.20 2.80 9.69
CA THR A 154 -12.04 1.84 10.39
C THR A 154 -13.42 1.71 9.73
N LEU A 155 -14.19 0.68 10.13
CA LEU A 155 -15.57 0.51 9.69
C LEU A 155 -16.40 1.76 9.99
N GLY A 156 -17.16 2.22 9.01
CA GLY A 156 -18.00 3.40 9.11
C GLY A 156 -17.32 4.71 8.70
N ASP A 157 -16.01 4.71 8.46
CA ASP A 157 -15.32 5.90 7.96
C ASP A 157 -15.76 6.23 6.52
N GLU A 158 -15.98 7.51 6.27
CA GLU A 158 -16.23 8.03 4.93
C GLU A 158 -14.93 8.40 4.25
N LEU A 159 -14.74 7.91 3.04
CA LEU A 159 -13.58 8.20 2.20
C LEU A 159 -13.94 9.15 1.08
N GLN A 160 -13.08 10.12 0.84
CA GLN A 160 -13.11 10.94 -0.36
C GLN A 160 -12.28 10.31 -1.47
N HIS A 161 -12.54 10.68 -2.70
CA HIS A 161 -11.77 10.24 -3.86
C HIS A 161 -10.27 10.52 -3.69
N GLY A 162 -9.45 9.49 -3.77
CA GLY A 162 -7.99 9.61 -3.61
C GLY A 162 -7.50 9.85 -2.18
N GLN A 163 -8.38 9.83 -1.17
CA GLN A 163 -7.99 9.94 0.23
C GLN A 163 -7.09 8.77 0.63
N LEU A 164 -6.05 9.06 1.39
CA LEU A 164 -5.16 8.04 1.95
C LEU A 164 -5.90 7.18 2.97
N TYR A 165 -5.79 5.86 2.85
CA TYR A 165 -6.39 4.95 3.83
C TYR A 165 -5.42 3.93 4.42
N GLY A 166 -4.24 3.77 3.82
CA GLY A 166 -3.26 2.82 4.32
C GLY A 166 -1.96 2.83 3.55
N MET A 167 -1.05 1.95 3.96
CA MET A 167 0.21 1.71 3.25
C MET A 167 0.79 0.32 3.57
N ILE A 168 1.69 -0.11 2.72
CA ILE A 168 2.49 -1.32 2.92
C ILE A 168 3.89 -0.93 3.39
#